data_d1857713d11a8ed55da316a2c4b0ba43
#
_entry.id   d1857713d11a8ed55da316a2c4b0ba43
#
_cell.length_a   1.000
_cell.length_b   1.000
_cell.length_c   1.000
_cell.angle_alpha   90.00
_cell.angle_beta   90.00
_cell.angle_gamma   90.00
#
_symmetry.space_group_name_H-M   'P 1'
#
loop_
_entity.id
_entity.type
_entity.pdbx_description
1 polymer ?
#
loop_
_entity_poly.entity_id
_entity_poly.type
_entity_poly.pdbx_seq_one_letter_code
_entity_poly.pdbx_strand_id
1 'polypeptide(L)'
;MKKTAIIIGAGPAGLTAAYELLKRTDIIPIVIEKFEQVGGLSKTIDYKGNKMDLGPHRFFSKSDRVMKWWMNILPLNTSEENGKKLTIHYQNKSRIIDTDD
;
A
#
# COMPACT_ATOMS: atom_id res chain seq x y z
N MET A 1 14.75 22.23 -15.86
CA MET A 1 14.88 20.82 -16.28
C MET A 1 14.31 19.92 -15.20
N LYS A 2 13.40 19.03 -15.56
CA LYS A 2 12.82 18.12 -14.59
C LYS A 2 13.81 17.00 -14.27
N LYS A 3 13.94 16.69 -12.98
CA LYS A 3 14.77 15.58 -12.53
C LYS A 3 14.03 14.26 -12.72
N THR A 4 14.79 13.20 -12.91
CA THR A 4 14.27 11.84 -13.05
C THR A 4 14.83 11.00 -11.90
N ALA A 5 13.98 10.19 -11.30
CA ALA A 5 14.38 9.22 -10.28
C ALA A 5 14.18 7.82 -10.82
N ILE A 6 15.23 7.02 -10.80
CA ILE A 6 15.15 5.61 -11.20
C ILE A 6 14.94 4.78 -9.94
N ILE A 7 13.87 3.99 -9.93
CA ILE A 7 13.50 3.13 -8.82
C ILE A 7 13.62 1.69 -9.25
N ILE A 8 14.49 0.94 -8.61
CA ILE A 8 14.71 -0.46 -8.91
C ILE A 8 13.80 -1.31 -8.04
N GLY A 9 12.83 -1.94 -8.67
CA GLY A 9 11.87 -2.80 -8.03
C GLY A 9 10.49 -2.17 -7.91
N ALA A 10 9.46 -2.92 -8.33
CA ALA A 10 8.06 -2.51 -8.28
C ALA A 10 7.28 -3.30 -7.22
N GLY A 11 7.90 -3.52 -6.07
CA GLY A 11 7.23 -3.99 -4.87
C GLY A 11 6.61 -2.82 -4.09
N PRO A 12 6.06 -3.08 -2.90
CA PRO A 12 5.42 -2.02 -2.12
C PRO A 12 6.30 -0.79 -1.87
N ALA A 13 7.57 -0.99 -1.56
CA ALA A 13 8.48 0.11 -1.28
C ALA A 13 8.73 0.99 -2.51
N GLY A 14 9.05 0.37 -3.64
CA GLY A 14 9.33 1.11 -4.88
C GLY A 14 8.10 1.83 -5.42
N LEU A 15 6.95 1.18 -5.40
CA LEU A 15 5.70 1.79 -5.86
C LEU A 15 5.27 2.93 -4.94
N THR A 16 5.46 2.79 -3.63
CA THR A 16 5.19 3.87 -2.67
C THR A 16 6.08 5.08 -2.94
N ALA A 17 7.37 4.85 -3.17
CA ALA A 17 8.30 5.93 -3.49
C ALA A 17 7.89 6.66 -4.77
N ALA A 18 7.52 5.92 -5.82
CA ALA A 18 7.06 6.48 -7.09
C ALA A 18 5.80 7.32 -6.89
N TYR A 19 4.83 6.79 -6.15
CA TYR A 19 3.59 7.48 -5.86
C TYR A 19 3.83 8.80 -5.12
N GLU A 20 4.66 8.77 -4.09
CA GLU A 20 4.96 9.97 -3.30
C GLU A 20 5.73 11.02 -4.11
N LEU A 21 6.64 10.60 -4.98
CA LEU A 21 7.34 11.52 -5.87
C LEU A 21 6.37 12.21 -6.84
N LEU A 22 5.45 11.45 -7.43
CA LEU A 22 4.44 12.00 -8.32
C LEU A 22 3.51 12.98 -7.62
N LYS A 23 3.15 12.67 -6.38
CA LYS A 23 2.19 13.48 -5.63
C LYS A 23 2.80 14.76 -5.07
N ARG A 24 4.07 14.74 -4.67
CA ARG A 24 4.69 15.82 -3.90
C ARG A 24 5.76 16.60 -4.63
N THR A 25 6.20 16.14 -5.79
CA THR A 25 7.34 16.75 -6.49
C THR A 25 7.10 16.79 -7.99
N ASP A 26 7.99 17.49 -8.69
CA ASP A 26 8.05 17.48 -10.15
C ASP A 26 9.02 16.42 -10.68
N ILE A 27 9.58 15.59 -9.81
CA ILE A 27 10.48 14.52 -10.19
C ILE A 27 9.70 13.44 -10.92
N ILE A 28 10.23 12.98 -12.05
CA ILE A 28 9.62 11.92 -12.85
C ILE A 28 10.17 10.58 -12.37
N PRO A 29 9.37 9.73 -11.73
CA PRO A 29 9.82 8.39 -11.34
C PRO A 29 9.77 7.45 -12.52
N ILE A 30 10.83 6.65 -12.66
CA ILE A 30 10.89 5.53 -13.62
C ILE A 30 11.13 4.28 -12.79
N VAL A 31 10.14 3.38 -12.79
CA VAL A 31 10.21 2.14 -12.01
C VAL A 31 10.65 1.02 -12.94
N ILE A 32 11.68 0.30 -12.55
CA ILE A 32 12.22 -0.82 -13.32
C ILE A 32 11.96 -2.09 -12.52
N GLU A 33 11.25 -3.04 -13.13
CA GLU A 33 10.93 -4.31 -12.50
C GLU A 33 11.51 -5.46 -13.34
N LYS A 34 12.18 -6.37 -12.66
CA LYS A 34 12.81 -7.54 -13.26
C LYS A 34 11.80 -8.58 -13.76
N PHE A 35 10.63 -8.68 -13.12
CA PHE A 35 9.60 -9.64 -13.49
C PHE A 35 8.51 -8.97 -14.31
N GLU A 36 7.72 -9.75 -15.02
CA GLU A 36 6.61 -9.25 -15.83
C GLU A 36 5.47 -8.69 -14.96
N GLN A 37 5.31 -9.23 -13.75
CA GLN A 37 4.29 -8.80 -12.82
C GLN A 37 4.88 -7.92 -11.73
N VAL A 38 4.24 -6.78 -11.47
CA VAL A 38 4.60 -5.91 -10.36
C VAL A 38 4.01 -6.44 -9.04
N GLY A 39 4.46 -5.91 -7.91
CA GLY A 39 3.90 -6.22 -6.60
C GLY A 39 4.89 -6.76 -5.58
N GLY A 40 6.02 -7.34 -6.02
CA GLY A 40 7.02 -7.88 -5.10
C GLY A 40 6.42 -8.92 -4.15
N LEU A 41 6.62 -8.73 -2.85
CA LEU A 41 6.06 -9.61 -1.82
C LEU A 41 4.53 -9.56 -1.72
N SER A 42 3.91 -8.55 -2.31
CA SER A 42 2.45 -8.40 -2.31
C SER A 42 1.79 -8.96 -3.55
N LYS A 43 2.54 -9.69 -4.38
CA LYS A 43 1.97 -10.30 -5.58
C LYS A 43 0.94 -11.34 -5.26
N THR A 44 -0.11 -11.37 -6.10
CA THR A 44 -1.04 -12.48 -6.17
C THR A 44 -0.75 -13.24 -7.46
N ILE A 45 -0.49 -14.53 -7.35
CA ILE A 45 -0.17 -15.40 -8.48
C ILE A 45 -1.41 -16.19 -8.84
N ASP A 46 -1.74 -16.23 -10.13
CA ASP A 46 -2.78 -17.10 -10.67
C ASP A 46 -2.13 -18.41 -11.15
N TYR A 47 -2.52 -19.50 -10.54
CA TYR A 47 -2.08 -20.84 -10.95
C TYR A 47 -3.28 -21.73 -11.22
N LYS A 48 -3.47 -22.05 -12.49
CA LYS A 48 -4.59 -22.90 -12.96
C LYS A 48 -5.96 -22.39 -12.48
N GLY A 49 -6.17 -21.06 -12.53
CA GLY A 49 -7.41 -20.44 -12.08
C GLY A 49 -7.50 -20.17 -10.59
N ASN A 50 -6.49 -20.56 -9.83
CA ASN A 50 -6.44 -20.30 -8.38
C ASN A 50 -5.53 -19.14 -8.08
N LYS A 51 -6.05 -18.14 -7.37
CA LYS A 51 -5.27 -16.98 -6.96
C LYS A 51 -4.62 -17.24 -5.61
N MET A 52 -3.30 -17.03 -5.55
CA MET A 52 -2.52 -17.26 -4.35
C MET A 52 -1.63 -16.08 -4.07
N ASP A 53 -1.68 -15.57 -2.86
CA ASP A 53 -0.79 -14.50 -2.44
C ASP A 53 0.59 -15.06 -2.13
N LEU A 54 1.62 -14.38 -2.65
CA LEU A 54 3.00 -14.80 -2.45
C LEU A 54 3.48 -14.55 -1.03
N GLY A 55 2.99 -13.48 -0.40
CA GLY A 55 3.33 -13.10 0.96
C GLY A 55 2.10 -12.98 1.85
N PRO A 56 2.24 -12.35 3.02
CA PRO A 56 1.10 -12.10 3.90
C PRO A 56 0.04 -11.27 3.18
N HIS A 57 -1.21 -11.65 3.35
CA HIS A 57 -2.34 -11.00 2.68
C HIS A 57 -3.10 -10.04 3.60
N ARG A 58 -2.65 -9.86 4.85
CA ARG A 58 -3.21 -8.89 5.77
C ARG A 58 -2.33 -7.65 5.81
N PHE A 59 -2.96 -6.51 5.60
CA PHE A 59 -2.27 -5.26 5.84
C PHE A 59 -2.37 -4.90 7.31
N PHE A 60 -1.23 -4.68 7.93
CA PHE A 60 -1.15 -4.30 9.33
C PHE A 60 0.07 -3.40 9.55
N SER A 61 -0.12 -2.35 10.33
CA SER A 61 0.99 -1.52 10.79
C SER A 61 0.70 -1.01 12.20
N LYS A 62 1.75 -0.92 13.01
CA LYS A 62 1.67 -0.27 14.32
C LYS A 62 1.64 1.24 14.20
N SER A 63 1.98 1.79 13.04
CA SER A 63 1.99 3.23 12.80
C SER A 63 0.64 3.70 12.31
N ASP A 64 0.01 4.59 13.05
CA ASP A 64 -1.26 5.20 12.65
C ASP A 64 -1.09 6.03 11.37
N ARG A 65 0.06 6.68 11.21
CA ARG A 65 0.38 7.43 9.99
C ARG A 65 0.35 6.53 8.76
N VAL A 66 0.94 5.33 8.84
CA VAL A 66 0.96 4.37 7.74
C VAL A 66 -0.45 3.85 7.45
N MET A 67 -1.23 3.55 8.49
CA MET A 67 -2.60 3.09 8.32
C MET A 67 -3.47 4.16 7.66
N LYS A 68 -3.35 5.41 8.07
CA LYS A 68 -4.08 6.54 7.46
C LYS A 68 -3.69 6.71 5.99
N TRP A 69 -2.41 6.64 5.69
CA TRP A 69 -1.90 6.74 4.33
C TRP A 69 -2.52 5.66 3.44
N TRP A 70 -2.53 4.43 3.94
CA TRP A 70 -3.11 3.30 3.22
C TRP A 70 -4.62 3.47 2.98
N MET A 71 -5.35 3.87 4.00
CA MET A 71 -6.80 4.06 3.89
C MET A 71 -7.18 5.18 2.93
N ASN A 72 -6.32 6.17 2.75
CA ASN A 72 -6.54 7.22 1.77
C ASN A 72 -6.44 6.72 0.33
N ILE A 73 -5.61 5.72 0.09
CA ILE A 73 -5.40 5.15 -1.25
C ILE A 73 -6.42 4.05 -1.52
N LEU A 74 -6.64 3.18 -0.54
CA LEU A 74 -7.51 2.02 -0.67
C LEU A 74 -8.43 1.93 0.56
N PRO A 75 -9.54 2.65 0.56
CA PRO A 75 -10.46 2.62 1.69
C PRO A 75 -11.05 1.23 1.90
N LEU A 76 -11.26 0.88 3.17
CA LEU A 76 -11.96 -0.35 3.50
C LEU A 76 -13.46 -0.20 3.21
N ASN A 77 -14.09 -1.29 2.78
CA ASN A 77 -15.54 -1.40 2.76
C ASN A 77 -16.02 -1.59 4.20
N THR A 78 -16.26 -0.49 4.88
CA THR A 78 -16.79 -0.52 6.23
C THR A 78 -18.29 -0.23 6.22
N SER A 79 -18.99 -0.65 7.27
CA SER A 79 -20.36 -0.20 7.48
C SER A 79 -20.36 1.33 7.62
N GLU A 80 -21.44 1.97 7.19
CA GLU A 80 -21.56 3.43 7.21
C GLU A 80 -21.26 4.05 8.58
N GLU A 81 -21.57 3.34 9.65
CA GLU A 81 -21.37 3.81 11.02
C GLU A 81 -19.89 3.97 11.37
N ASN A 82 -19.02 3.23 10.72
CA ASN A 82 -17.59 3.19 11.00
C ASN A 82 -16.73 3.65 9.84
N GLY A 83 -17.34 4.28 8.82
CA GLY A 83 -16.64 4.63 7.58
C GLY A 83 -15.44 5.54 7.74
N LYS A 84 -15.33 6.25 8.86
CA LYS A 84 -14.27 7.22 9.14
C LYS A 84 -13.28 6.77 10.19
N LYS A 85 -13.54 5.63 10.82
CA LYS A 85 -12.69 5.11 11.90
C LYS A 85 -12.39 3.65 11.65
N LEU A 86 -11.13 3.30 11.79
CA LEU A 86 -10.64 1.95 11.70
C LEU A 86 -10.24 1.46 13.08
N THR A 87 -10.85 0.36 13.54
CA THR A 87 -10.46 -0.27 14.78
C THR A 87 -9.52 -1.44 14.48
N ILE A 88 -8.35 -1.42 15.09
CA ILE A 88 -7.35 -2.46 14.92
C ILE A 88 -7.23 -3.25 16.22
N HIS A 89 -7.39 -4.57 16.11
CA HIS A 89 -7.21 -5.50 17.22
C HIS A 89 -5.92 -6.29 17.01
N TYR A 90 -5.02 -6.21 17.97
CA TYR A 90 -3.76 -6.91 17.91
C TYR A 90 -3.25 -7.24 19.31
N GLN A 91 -2.94 -8.49 19.57
CA GLN A 91 -2.42 -8.97 20.86
C GLN A 91 -3.29 -8.53 22.04
N ASN A 92 -4.61 -8.72 21.95
CA ASN A 92 -5.59 -8.34 22.97
C ASN A 92 -5.64 -6.83 23.25
N LYS A 93 -5.09 -6.02 22.37
CA LYS A 93 -5.17 -4.56 22.41
C LYS A 93 -5.96 -4.07 21.21
N SER A 94 -6.69 -2.99 21.42
CA SER A 94 -7.44 -2.34 20.34
C SER A 94 -6.99 -0.89 20.23
N ARG A 95 -6.94 -0.38 19.00
CA ARG A 95 -6.75 1.04 18.76
C ARG A 95 -7.69 1.50 17.66
N ILE A 96 -8.09 2.76 17.72
CA ILE A 96 -8.96 3.38 16.74
C ILE A 96 -8.17 4.42 15.98
N ILE A 97 -8.23 4.34 14.65
CA ILE A 97 -7.58 5.29 13.76
C ILE A 97 -8.67 6.08 13.05
N ASP A 98 -8.59 7.41 13.14
CA ASP A 98 -9.47 8.28 12.39
C ASP A 98 -8.92 8.40 10.97
N THR A 99 -9.72 8.04 10.00
CA THR A 99 -9.30 8.01 8.59
C THR A 99 -9.70 9.27 7.82
N ASP A 100 -10.26 10.24 8.50
CA ASP A 100 -10.71 11.50 7.88
C ASP A 100 -9.58 12.52 7.61
N ASP A 101 -8.43 12.31 8.17
CA ASP A 101 -7.33 13.28 8.03
C ASP A 101 -6.62 13.18 6.68
#